data_16e54e8d1ddcd187c57d234a56768d8e
#
_entry.id   16e54e8d1ddcd187c57d234a56768d8e
#
_cell.length_a   1.000
_cell.length_b   1.000
_cell.length_c   1.000
_cell.angle_alpha   90.00
_cell.angle_beta   90.00
_cell.angle_gamma   90.00
#
_symmetry.space_group_name_H-M   'P 1'
#
loop_
_entity.id
_entity.type
_entity.pdbx_description
1 polymer ?
#
loop_
_entity_poly.entity_id
_entity_poly.type
_entity_poly.pdbx_seq_one_letter_code
_entity_poly.pdbx_strand_id
1 'polypeptide(L)'
;MYRLLSIISLFFLAQVAYAGHHESGHMKQGALIGYEIMDDGKKLDIVAGDTSNIKIWVDYVEAHNQRDLVAIDETNADDLVGKAANGVIVNGSAEHAAFLKNWFETSNPIWKFVYAMANDVPQADGSIHHWVTSSYEVTDTIDGKEIVSRESFDVRIENNKIKEIIVASRLVLPE
;
A
#
# COMPACT_ATOMS: atom_id res chain seq x y z
N MET A 1 -45.56 74.24 -28.76
CA MET A 1 -46.30 72.98 -28.68
C MET A 1 -45.36 71.84 -29.18
N TYR A 2 -44.56 71.29 -28.33
CA TYR A 2 -43.72 70.11 -28.69
C TYR A 2 -43.97 69.02 -27.65
N ARG A 3 -44.45 67.88 -28.14
CA ARG A 3 -44.68 66.65 -27.32
C ARG A 3 -43.38 65.91 -27.22
N LEU A 4 -42.93 65.69 -25.96
CA LEU A 4 -41.80 64.80 -25.64
C LEU A 4 -42.36 63.36 -25.57
N LEU A 5 -41.83 62.49 -26.46
CA LEU A 5 -42.03 61.05 -26.38
C LEU A 5 -40.92 60.49 -25.48
N SER A 6 -41.32 59.95 -24.31
CA SER A 6 -40.43 59.14 -23.46
C SER A 6 -40.36 57.72 -24.00
N ILE A 7 -39.16 57.28 -24.39
CA ILE A 7 -38.86 55.88 -24.72
C ILE A 7 -38.41 55.19 -23.44
N ILE A 8 -39.19 54.30 -22.92
CA ILE A 8 -38.84 53.42 -21.80
C ILE A 8 -38.10 52.21 -22.42
N SER A 9 -36.77 52.17 -22.23
CA SER A 9 -35.98 50.98 -22.60
C SER A 9 -36.06 49.97 -21.46
N LEU A 10 -36.72 48.86 -21.71
CA LEU A 10 -36.83 47.72 -20.81
C LEU A 10 -35.51 46.89 -20.93
N PHE A 11 -34.63 46.99 -19.95
CA PHE A 11 -33.46 46.11 -19.87
C PHE A 11 -33.88 44.77 -19.30
N PHE A 12 -33.91 43.73 -20.13
CA PHE A 12 -34.03 42.35 -19.69
C PHE A 12 -32.66 41.89 -19.22
N LEU A 13 -32.47 41.78 -17.88
CA LEU A 13 -31.33 41.06 -17.30
C LEU A 13 -31.58 39.56 -17.45
N ALA A 14 -30.93 38.93 -18.41
CA ALA A 14 -30.83 37.48 -18.47
C ALA A 14 -29.90 36.99 -17.33
N GLN A 15 -30.47 36.45 -16.26
CA GLN A 15 -29.68 35.72 -15.25
C GLN A 15 -29.31 34.38 -15.87
N VAL A 16 -28.00 34.25 -16.23
CA VAL A 16 -27.40 32.97 -16.55
C VAL A 16 -27.20 32.25 -15.23
N ALA A 17 -28.07 31.29 -14.91
CA ALA A 17 -27.87 30.36 -13.82
C ALA A 17 -26.67 29.48 -14.19
N TYR A 18 -25.51 29.75 -13.62
CA TYR A 18 -24.36 28.85 -13.63
C TYR A 18 -24.73 27.64 -12.76
N ALA A 19 -25.25 26.58 -13.40
CA ALA A 19 -25.35 25.28 -12.77
C ALA A 19 -23.92 24.77 -12.58
N GLY A 20 -23.36 25.05 -11.40
CA GLY A 20 -22.13 24.42 -10.97
C GLY A 20 -22.38 22.91 -10.92
N HIS A 21 -21.87 22.20 -11.90
CA HIS A 21 -21.66 20.77 -11.75
C HIS A 21 -20.66 20.59 -10.60
N HIS A 22 -21.16 20.30 -9.41
CA HIS A 22 -20.41 19.58 -8.41
C HIS A 22 -20.15 18.19 -9.02
N GLU A 23 -19.03 18.02 -9.73
CA GLU A 23 -18.45 16.71 -9.86
C GLU A 23 -18.13 16.27 -8.41
N SER A 24 -19.00 15.45 -7.84
CA SER A 24 -18.64 14.58 -6.75
C SER A 24 -17.45 13.78 -7.28
N GLY A 25 -16.26 14.08 -6.74
CA GLY A 25 -15.03 13.38 -7.10
C GLY A 25 -15.18 11.92 -6.73
N HIS A 26 -15.78 11.14 -7.62
CA HIS A 26 -15.61 9.69 -7.63
C HIS A 26 -14.12 9.48 -7.87
N MET A 27 -13.38 9.09 -6.82
CA MET A 27 -12.05 8.53 -7.00
C MET A 27 -12.18 7.47 -8.09
N LYS A 28 -11.44 7.66 -9.18
CA LYS A 28 -11.50 6.77 -10.34
C LYS A 28 -11.03 5.41 -9.86
N GLN A 29 -11.97 4.50 -9.59
CA GLN A 29 -11.66 3.15 -9.13
C GLN A 29 -10.74 2.50 -10.18
N GLY A 30 -9.65 1.90 -9.71
CA GLY A 30 -8.70 1.20 -10.59
C GLY A 30 -9.37 0.09 -11.40
N ALA A 31 -8.72 -0.38 -12.46
CA ALA A 31 -9.21 -1.51 -13.25
C ALA A 31 -9.36 -2.76 -12.38
N LEU A 32 -10.46 -3.51 -12.55
CA LEU A 32 -10.63 -4.80 -11.89
C LEU A 32 -9.52 -5.76 -12.34
N ILE A 33 -8.77 -6.33 -11.39
CA ILE A 33 -7.65 -7.25 -11.66
C ILE A 33 -7.82 -8.62 -11.01
N GLY A 34 -8.79 -8.78 -10.10
CA GLY A 34 -9.05 -10.04 -9.42
C GLY A 34 -10.13 -9.93 -8.35
N TYR A 35 -10.19 -10.91 -7.49
CA TYR A 35 -11.06 -10.91 -6.32
C TYR A 35 -10.47 -11.80 -5.21
N GLU A 36 -10.86 -11.54 -3.98
CA GLU A 36 -10.62 -12.42 -2.83
C GLU A 36 -11.91 -12.97 -2.27
N ILE A 37 -11.82 -14.10 -1.59
CA ILE A 37 -12.93 -14.69 -0.83
C ILE A 37 -12.56 -14.60 0.65
N MET A 38 -13.40 -13.88 1.38
CA MET A 38 -13.26 -13.72 2.83
C MET A 38 -13.64 -15.00 3.57
N ASP A 39 -13.25 -15.15 4.83
CA ASP A 39 -13.56 -16.32 5.68
C ASP A 39 -15.07 -16.57 5.80
N ASP A 40 -15.90 -15.54 5.69
CA ASP A 40 -17.37 -15.62 5.68
C ASP A 40 -17.93 -16.01 4.29
N GLY A 41 -17.09 -16.28 3.31
CA GLY A 41 -17.43 -16.63 1.93
C GLY A 41 -17.78 -15.42 1.05
N LYS A 42 -17.71 -14.20 1.58
CA LYS A 42 -17.97 -12.98 0.81
C LYS A 42 -16.85 -12.73 -0.21
N LYS A 43 -17.26 -12.33 -1.41
CA LYS A 43 -16.35 -11.93 -2.48
C LYS A 43 -16.11 -10.43 -2.42
N LEU A 44 -14.84 -10.02 -2.39
CA LEU A 44 -14.42 -8.63 -2.57
C LEU A 44 -13.61 -8.50 -3.86
N ASP A 45 -13.87 -7.44 -4.61
CA ASP A 45 -13.13 -7.16 -5.83
C ASP A 45 -11.74 -6.60 -5.50
N ILE A 46 -10.73 -7.02 -6.26
CA ILE A 46 -9.38 -6.47 -6.23
C ILE A 46 -9.22 -5.59 -7.47
N VAL A 47 -8.83 -4.35 -7.28
CA VAL A 47 -8.62 -3.38 -8.36
C VAL A 47 -7.15 -2.92 -8.38
N ALA A 48 -6.71 -2.38 -9.52
CA ALA A 48 -5.37 -1.78 -9.60
C ALA A 48 -5.27 -0.61 -8.61
N GLY A 49 -4.19 -0.61 -7.80
CA GLY A 49 -3.93 0.36 -6.75
C GLY A 49 -2.95 1.47 -7.17
N ASP A 50 -2.70 2.39 -6.24
CA ASP A 50 -1.73 3.47 -6.44
C ASP A 50 -0.30 2.92 -6.38
N THR A 51 0.44 3.07 -7.47
CA THR A 51 1.83 2.63 -7.56
C THR A 51 2.80 3.40 -6.65
N SER A 52 2.40 4.53 -6.08
CA SER A 52 3.20 5.23 -5.06
C SER A 52 3.43 4.38 -3.81
N ASN A 53 2.50 3.46 -3.48
CA ASN A 53 2.66 2.50 -2.39
C ASN A 53 3.83 1.52 -2.63
N ILE A 54 4.16 1.22 -3.89
CA ILE A 54 5.33 0.40 -4.21
C ILE A 54 6.61 1.08 -3.73
N LYS A 55 6.71 2.41 -3.88
CA LYS A 55 7.88 3.15 -3.41
C LYS A 55 8.04 3.08 -1.89
N ILE A 56 6.94 3.21 -1.14
CA ILE A 56 6.97 3.09 0.33
C ILE A 56 7.54 1.72 0.73
N TRP A 57 7.06 0.66 0.10
CA TRP A 57 7.51 -0.70 0.38
C TRP A 57 8.97 -0.94 -0.03
N VAL A 58 9.38 -0.49 -1.21
CA VAL A 58 10.77 -0.65 -1.69
C VAL A 58 11.75 0.11 -0.81
N ASP A 59 11.45 1.35 -0.43
CA ASP A 59 12.27 2.14 0.48
C ASP A 59 12.38 1.47 1.87
N TYR A 60 11.27 0.89 2.34
CA TYR A 60 11.23 0.15 3.59
C TYR A 60 12.14 -1.10 3.57
N VAL A 61 12.13 -1.88 2.48
CA VAL A 61 13.03 -3.04 2.33
C VAL A 61 14.49 -2.59 2.17
N GLU A 62 14.73 -1.46 1.52
CA GLU A 62 16.09 -0.90 1.44
C GLU A 62 16.61 -0.46 2.82
N ALA A 63 15.76 0.09 3.68
CA ALA A 63 16.12 0.35 5.08
C ALA A 63 16.51 -0.93 5.84
N HIS A 64 15.87 -2.07 5.54
CA HIS A 64 16.30 -3.38 6.06
C HIS A 64 17.70 -3.78 5.58
N ASN A 65 17.99 -3.61 4.28
CA ASN A 65 19.31 -3.86 3.71
C ASN A 65 20.39 -2.98 4.38
N GLN A 66 20.03 -1.73 4.71
CA GLN A 66 20.92 -0.77 5.37
C GLN A 66 20.97 -0.94 6.90
N ARG A 67 20.16 -1.81 7.50
CA ARG A 67 20.02 -1.99 8.95
C ARG A 67 19.52 -0.70 9.66
N ASP A 68 18.82 0.16 8.94
CA ASP A 68 18.26 1.41 9.47
C ASP A 68 16.98 1.16 10.24
N LEU A 69 17.12 0.72 11.50
CA LEU A 69 16.00 0.45 12.39
C LEU A 69 15.15 1.70 12.69
N VAL A 70 15.73 2.91 12.56
CA VAL A 70 15.00 4.15 12.77
C VAL A 70 14.03 4.39 11.62
N ALA A 71 14.49 4.32 10.37
CA ALA A 71 13.64 4.47 9.19
C ALA A 71 12.56 3.38 9.13
N ILE A 72 12.88 2.14 9.56
CA ILE A 72 11.92 1.04 9.65
C ILE A 72 10.83 1.37 10.67
N ASP A 73 11.20 1.79 11.89
CA ASP A 73 10.26 2.14 12.95
C ASP A 73 9.37 3.34 12.55
N GLU A 74 9.96 4.36 11.94
CA GLU A 74 9.23 5.51 11.41
C GLU A 74 8.23 5.14 10.31
N THR A 75 8.46 4.05 9.59
CA THR A 75 7.56 3.59 8.53
C THR A 75 6.51 2.59 9.03
N ASN A 76 6.73 1.91 10.14
CA ASN A 76 5.77 1.02 10.75
C ASN A 76 4.54 1.77 11.31
N ALA A 77 3.38 1.15 11.25
CA ALA A 77 2.26 1.51 12.12
C ALA A 77 2.52 0.97 13.54
N ASP A 78 2.04 1.68 14.57
CA ASP A 78 2.21 1.25 15.98
C ASP A 78 1.64 -0.15 16.23
N ASP A 79 0.55 -0.49 15.54
CA ASP A 79 -0.17 -1.75 15.58
C ASP A 79 0.11 -2.65 14.34
N LEU A 80 1.33 -2.56 13.80
CA LEU A 80 1.81 -3.46 12.73
C LEU A 80 1.58 -4.93 13.13
N VAL A 81 1.20 -5.75 12.15
CA VAL A 81 1.16 -7.22 12.29
C VAL A 81 2.07 -7.84 11.22
N GLY A 82 3.12 -8.50 11.64
CA GLY A 82 4.02 -9.28 10.79
C GLY A 82 3.72 -10.77 10.90
N LYS A 83 3.49 -11.46 9.78
CA LYS A 83 3.26 -12.90 9.71
C LYS A 83 4.37 -13.54 8.89
N ALA A 84 5.37 -14.10 9.58
CA ALA A 84 6.53 -14.71 8.94
C ALA A 84 6.19 -16.07 8.33
N ALA A 85 6.96 -16.48 7.30
CA ALA A 85 6.76 -17.75 6.57
C ALA A 85 6.87 -19.01 7.45
N ASN A 86 7.54 -18.93 8.60
CA ASN A 86 7.68 -20.02 9.57
C ASN A 86 6.56 -20.04 10.63
N GLY A 87 5.54 -19.17 10.50
CA GLY A 87 4.42 -19.08 11.42
C GLY A 87 4.62 -18.17 12.63
N VAL A 88 5.78 -17.51 12.76
CA VAL A 88 5.99 -16.49 13.79
C VAL A 88 5.11 -15.28 13.46
N ILE A 89 4.45 -14.75 14.49
CA ILE A 89 3.66 -13.51 14.41
C ILE A 89 4.36 -12.46 15.28
N VAL A 90 4.53 -11.27 14.71
CA VAL A 90 5.13 -10.09 15.36
C VAL A 90 4.04 -9.03 15.47
N ASN A 91 3.83 -8.47 16.66
CA ASN A 91 2.78 -7.48 16.91
C ASN A 91 3.36 -6.14 17.37
N GLY A 92 3.11 -5.11 16.58
CA GLY A 92 3.55 -3.75 16.83
C GLY A 92 4.98 -3.47 16.40
N SER A 93 5.28 -2.17 16.21
CA SER A 93 6.59 -1.71 15.74
C SER A 93 7.71 -2.08 16.68
N ALA A 94 7.50 -1.99 18.01
CA ALA A 94 8.53 -2.31 19.01
C ALA A 94 8.97 -3.78 18.97
N GLU A 95 8.02 -4.73 18.84
CA GLU A 95 8.34 -6.14 18.72
C GLU A 95 9.05 -6.44 17.39
N HIS A 96 8.63 -5.79 16.31
CA HIS A 96 9.28 -5.89 15.01
C HIS A 96 10.74 -5.40 15.07
N ALA A 97 10.98 -4.24 15.67
CA ALA A 97 12.34 -3.71 15.84
C ALA A 97 13.24 -4.66 16.65
N ALA A 98 12.71 -5.24 17.73
CA ALA A 98 13.45 -6.22 18.54
C ALA A 98 13.75 -7.51 17.75
N PHE A 99 12.79 -8.00 16.97
CA PHE A 99 12.96 -9.15 16.07
C PHE A 99 14.06 -8.89 15.04
N LEU A 100 13.99 -7.75 14.33
CA LEU A 100 14.97 -7.37 13.31
C LEU A 100 16.37 -7.18 13.89
N LYS A 101 16.49 -6.52 15.06
CA LYS A 101 17.77 -6.34 15.72
C LYS A 101 18.44 -7.69 15.99
N ASN A 102 17.71 -8.64 16.58
CA ASN A 102 18.25 -9.98 16.83
C ASN A 102 18.61 -10.70 15.52
N TRP A 103 17.79 -10.62 14.49
CA TRP A 103 18.06 -11.24 13.21
C TRP A 103 19.30 -10.66 12.55
N PHE A 104 19.46 -9.34 12.52
CA PHE A 104 20.63 -8.66 11.94
C PHE A 104 21.91 -8.92 12.71
N GLU A 105 21.85 -9.18 14.03
CA GLU A 105 23.01 -9.55 14.86
C GLU A 105 23.43 -11.01 14.66
N THR A 106 22.52 -11.90 14.35
CA THR A 106 22.77 -13.35 14.25
C THR A 106 22.99 -13.83 12.83
N SER A 107 22.54 -13.07 11.84
CA SER A 107 22.66 -13.41 10.43
C SER A 107 22.77 -12.14 9.57
N ASN A 108 22.92 -12.29 8.26
CA ASN A 108 23.12 -11.14 7.38
C ASN A 108 22.16 -11.20 6.18
N PRO A 109 20.82 -11.10 6.39
CA PRO A 109 19.86 -11.16 5.32
C PRO A 109 19.99 -9.97 4.37
N ILE A 110 19.94 -10.23 3.06
CA ILE A 110 19.94 -9.22 1.99
C ILE A 110 18.78 -9.52 1.05
N TRP A 111 17.96 -8.50 0.80
CA TRP A 111 16.81 -8.57 -0.11
C TRP A 111 17.13 -7.91 -1.44
N LYS A 112 17.07 -8.71 -2.51
CA LYS A 112 17.21 -8.22 -3.88
C LYS A 112 15.85 -8.22 -4.57
N PHE A 113 15.40 -7.02 -4.98
CA PHE A 113 14.10 -6.79 -5.61
C PHE A 113 13.92 -7.60 -6.89
N VAL A 114 12.73 -8.14 -7.11
CA VAL A 114 12.35 -8.86 -8.34
C VAL A 114 11.17 -8.19 -9.03
N TYR A 115 10.04 -8.03 -8.33
CA TYR A 115 8.87 -7.29 -8.82
C TYR A 115 8.01 -6.78 -7.67
N ALA A 116 7.16 -5.80 -7.97
CA ALA A 116 6.04 -5.42 -7.11
C ALA A 116 4.86 -4.95 -7.94
N MET A 117 3.66 -5.09 -7.37
CA MET A 117 2.41 -4.57 -7.92
C MET A 117 1.58 -3.99 -6.79
N ALA A 118 0.88 -2.88 -7.06
CA ALA A 118 -0.05 -2.27 -6.13
C ALA A 118 -1.48 -2.65 -6.49
N ASN A 119 -2.27 -2.99 -5.47
CA ASN A 119 -3.68 -3.33 -5.60
C ASN A 119 -4.48 -2.79 -4.43
N ASP A 120 -5.74 -2.49 -4.67
CA ASP A 120 -6.68 -1.97 -3.69
C ASP A 120 -7.86 -2.95 -3.53
N VAL A 121 -8.32 -3.11 -2.29
CA VAL A 121 -9.49 -3.92 -1.96
C VAL A 121 -10.52 -3.04 -1.25
N PRO A 122 -11.57 -2.56 -1.97
CA PRO A 122 -12.66 -1.82 -1.36
C PRO A 122 -13.41 -2.69 -0.35
N GLN A 123 -13.59 -2.17 0.85
CA GLN A 123 -14.27 -2.84 1.96
C GLN A 123 -15.75 -2.49 2.03
N ALA A 124 -16.53 -3.30 2.73
CA ALA A 124 -17.97 -3.11 2.87
C ALA A 124 -18.36 -1.86 3.68
N ASP A 125 -17.47 -1.37 4.52
CA ASP A 125 -17.64 -0.15 5.32
C ASP A 125 -17.28 1.13 4.56
N GLY A 126 -16.84 1.00 3.30
CA GLY A 126 -16.41 2.10 2.43
C GLY A 126 -14.93 2.47 2.56
N SER A 127 -14.17 1.80 3.44
CA SER A 127 -12.72 1.94 3.46
C SER A 127 -12.06 1.21 2.28
N ILE A 128 -10.78 1.50 2.04
CA ILE A 128 -10.00 0.80 1.02
C ILE A 128 -8.74 0.26 1.69
N HIS A 129 -8.50 -1.04 1.56
CA HIS A 129 -7.24 -1.62 1.95
C HIS A 129 -6.26 -1.53 0.77
N HIS A 130 -5.16 -0.81 0.96
CA HIS A 130 -4.09 -0.67 -0.02
C HIS A 130 -3.04 -1.73 0.21
N TRP A 131 -2.75 -2.51 -0.82
CA TRP A 131 -1.80 -3.61 -0.75
C TRP A 131 -0.68 -3.46 -1.78
N VAL A 132 0.49 -3.96 -1.43
CA VAL A 132 1.60 -4.20 -2.34
C VAL A 132 1.96 -5.67 -2.28
N THR A 133 1.76 -6.38 -3.39
CA THR A 133 2.28 -7.74 -3.57
C THR A 133 3.63 -7.66 -4.26
N SER A 134 4.66 -8.32 -3.70
CA SER A 134 6.03 -8.22 -4.21
C SER A 134 6.79 -9.53 -4.06
N SER A 135 7.93 -9.64 -4.75
CA SER A 135 8.86 -10.75 -4.55
C SER A 135 10.30 -10.24 -4.50
N TYR A 136 11.07 -10.90 -3.63
CA TYR A 136 12.50 -10.67 -3.46
C TYR A 136 13.24 -12.00 -3.51
N GLU A 137 14.49 -11.97 -3.99
CA GLU A 137 15.48 -12.99 -3.71
C GLU A 137 16.16 -12.59 -2.41
N VAL A 138 16.16 -13.50 -1.45
CA VAL A 138 16.74 -13.25 -0.12
C VAL A 138 17.93 -14.18 0.07
N THR A 139 19.08 -13.59 0.33
CA THR A 139 20.29 -14.30 0.72
C THR A 139 20.48 -14.10 2.21
N ASP A 140 20.63 -15.18 2.96
CA ASP A 140 20.87 -15.14 4.39
C ASP A 140 21.95 -16.15 4.80
N THR A 141 22.53 -15.99 5.99
CA THR A 141 23.53 -16.91 6.53
C THR A 141 22.95 -17.66 7.73
N ILE A 142 22.74 -18.97 7.56
CA ILE A 142 22.21 -19.86 8.60
C ILE A 142 23.27 -20.91 8.92
N ASP A 143 23.68 -21.01 10.15
CA ASP A 143 24.73 -21.96 10.61
C ASP A 143 26.04 -21.85 9.77
N GLY A 144 26.41 -20.62 9.40
CA GLY A 144 27.59 -20.32 8.60
C GLY A 144 27.48 -20.72 7.12
N LYS A 145 26.29 -21.06 6.66
CA LYS A 145 26.02 -21.39 5.26
C LYS A 145 25.14 -20.34 4.62
N GLU A 146 25.48 -19.92 3.42
CA GLU A 146 24.62 -19.08 2.62
C GLU A 146 23.41 -19.88 2.13
N ILE A 147 22.24 -19.33 2.39
CA ILE A 147 20.95 -19.87 1.96
C ILE A 147 20.28 -18.81 1.09
N VAL A 148 19.80 -19.22 -0.06
CA VAL A 148 19.01 -18.36 -0.96
C VAL A 148 17.55 -18.81 -0.96
N SER A 149 16.66 -17.88 -0.73
CA SER A 149 15.23 -18.10 -0.84
C SER A 149 14.58 -17.11 -1.81
N ARG A 150 13.41 -17.48 -2.32
CA ARG A 150 12.50 -16.60 -3.00
C ARG A 150 11.35 -16.31 -2.06
N GLU A 151 11.20 -15.05 -1.68
CA GLU A 151 10.14 -14.61 -0.79
C GLU A 151 9.10 -13.79 -1.54
N SER A 152 7.85 -14.01 -1.19
CA SER A 152 6.73 -13.18 -1.62
C SER A 152 6.13 -12.49 -0.41
N PHE A 153 5.78 -11.24 -0.59
CA PHE A 153 5.23 -10.39 0.44
C PHE A 153 3.90 -9.83 -0.02
N ASP A 154 2.88 -9.92 0.84
CA ASP A 154 1.66 -9.13 0.74
C ASP A 154 1.67 -8.12 1.89
N VAL A 155 1.68 -6.83 1.54
CA VAL A 155 1.92 -5.74 2.48
C VAL A 155 0.77 -4.75 2.42
N ARG A 156 0.07 -4.57 3.55
CA ARG A 156 -0.96 -3.56 3.69
C ARG A 156 -0.36 -2.25 4.15
N ILE A 157 -0.70 -1.18 3.42
CA ILE A 157 -0.25 0.19 3.70
C ILE A 157 -1.47 1.03 4.07
N GLU A 158 -1.38 1.76 5.16
CA GLU A 158 -2.40 2.67 5.65
C GLU A 158 -1.77 3.96 6.12
N ASN A 159 -2.22 5.11 5.62
CA ASN A 159 -1.66 6.42 5.95
C ASN A 159 -0.14 6.52 5.77
N ASN A 160 0.40 5.93 4.70
CA ASN A 160 1.83 5.81 4.39
C ASN A 160 2.64 5.00 5.44
N LYS A 161 1.98 4.17 6.24
CA LYS A 161 2.59 3.28 7.23
C LYS A 161 2.37 1.82 6.85
N ILE A 162 3.34 0.98 7.15
CA ILE A 162 3.21 -0.47 7.01
C ILE A 162 2.34 -1.00 8.15
N LYS A 163 1.17 -1.53 7.79
CA LYS A 163 0.16 -2.01 8.73
C LYS A 163 0.17 -3.51 8.90
N GLU A 164 0.45 -4.24 7.83
CA GLU A 164 0.49 -5.69 7.84
C GLU A 164 1.53 -6.20 6.84
N ILE A 165 2.28 -7.23 7.21
CA ILE A 165 3.23 -7.93 6.34
C ILE A 165 2.94 -9.40 6.42
N ILE A 166 2.66 -10.05 5.28
CA ILE A 166 2.48 -11.49 5.16
C ILE A 166 3.60 -12.02 4.27
N VAL A 167 4.35 -13.02 4.75
CA VAL A 167 5.51 -13.56 4.04
C VAL A 167 5.27 -15.02 3.68
N ALA A 168 5.52 -15.37 2.42
CA ALA A 168 5.67 -16.74 1.97
C ALA A 168 7.09 -16.94 1.43
N SER A 169 7.73 -18.07 1.72
CA SER A 169 9.11 -18.34 1.34
C SER A 169 9.28 -19.75 0.74
N ARG A 170 10.18 -19.87 -0.25
CA ARG A 170 10.66 -21.14 -0.75
C ARG A 170 12.17 -21.11 -0.95
N LEU A 171 12.85 -22.20 -0.65
CA LEU A 171 14.28 -22.32 -0.93
C LEU A 171 14.54 -22.32 -2.44
N VAL A 172 15.65 -21.72 -2.85
CA VAL A 172 16.22 -21.85 -4.20
C VAL A 172 17.32 -22.89 -4.10
N LEU A 173 17.09 -24.05 -4.74
CA LEU A 173 18.09 -25.11 -4.78
C LEU A 173 19.12 -24.80 -5.87
N PRO A 174 20.42 -25.09 -5.65
CA PRO A 174 21.43 -25.00 -6.72
C PRO A 174 21.06 -25.95 -7.87
N GLU A 175 21.32 -25.50 -9.08
CA GLU A 175 21.17 -26.32 -10.30
C GLU A 175 22.24 -27.43 -10.40
#